data_801bf45e75b58d480ba2772974a0ee4e
#
_entry.id   801bf45e75b58d480ba2772974a0ee4e
#
_cell.length_a   1.000
_cell.length_b   1.000
_cell.length_c   1.000
_cell.angle_alpha   90.00
_cell.angle_beta   90.00
_cell.angle_gamma   90.00
#
_symmetry.space_group_name_H-M   'P 1'
#
loop_
_entity.id
_entity.type
_entity.pdbx_description
1 polymer ?
#
loop_
_entity_poly.entity_id
_entity_poly.type
_entity_poly.pdbx_seq_one_letter_code
_entity_poly.pdbx_strand_id
1 'polypeptide(L)'
;MRLREKVVLITGATGEIGTAMTQRFLAEGASVCIIGRSAEKLADLNESLGAGARLSSCLVDALDEAAVLSSVERCVAEFGGIDAIIANAGTEGKVQPLEMYSVEEFNETLLVNVTGVWLYLKHGLPPMRARGSGSFVAVSSGAGTVGFPGLCPYAASKHAVNGLVRTACLENAGFGIRVNALAPGPTDTRMMESVGSQANSEDPAAFKNAVISTIPMQRYGKVDEIARLAVFLASDDSSFCNGGVYMADGGFTAA
;
A
#
# COMPACT_ATOMS: atom_id res chain seq x y z
N MET A 1 -14.74 -8.99 14.82
CA MET A 1 -14.40 -7.66 14.22
C MET A 1 -13.11 -7.17 14.86
N ARG A 2 -12.02 -7.27 14.12
CA ARG A 2 -10.65 -6.96 14.59
C ARG A 2 -10.36 -5.45 14.65
N LEU A 3 -11.13 -4.65 13.89
CA LEU A 3 -10.95 -3.21 13.75
C LEU A 3 -12.16 -2.42 14.26
N ARG A 4 -12.93 -3.02 15.17
CA ARG A 4 -14.08 -2.34 15.75
C ARG A 4 -13.64 -1.04 16.42
N GLU A 5 -14.32 0.06 16.08
CA GLU A 5 -14.03 1.42 16.59
C GLU A 5 -12.64 1.98 16.21
N LYS A 6 -11.89 1.29 15.34
CA LYS A 6 -10.62 1.79 14.79
C LYS A 6 -10.86 2.70 13.59
N VAL A 7 -10.01 3.68 13.44
CA VAL A 7 -9.99 4.61 12.31
C VAL A 7 -8.80 4.28 11.42
N VAL A 8 -9.07 3.99 10.14
CA VAL A 8 -8.06 3.63 9.15
C VAL A 8 -8.02 4.66 8.02
N LEU A 9 -6.86 5.24 7.75
CA LEU A 9 -6.61 6.01 6.55
C LEU A 9 -5.91 5.13 5.52
N ILE A 10 -6.41 5.09 4.27
CA ILE A 10 -5.82 4.29 3.21
C ILE A 10 -5.59 5.10 1.94
N THR A 11 -4.36 5.07 1.41
CA THR A 11 -4.01 5.70 0.14
C THR A 11 -4.12 4.74 -1.03
N GLY A 12 -4.37 5.27 -2.23
CA GLY A 12 -4.58 4.42 -3.41
C GLY A 12 -5.79 3.49 -3.28
N ALA A 13 -6.81 3.93 -2.54
CA ALA A 13 -8.00 3.14 -2.22
C ALA A 13 -8.82 2.71 -3.45
N THR A 14 -8.71 3.45 -4.55
CA THR A 14 -9.41 3.18 -5.82
C THR A 14 -8.72 2.14 -6.72
N GLY A 15 -7.53 1.64 -6.32
CA GLY A 15 -6.91 0.48 -6.93
C GLY A 15 -7.50 -0.82 -6.36
N GLU A 16 -7.33 -1.94 -7.05
CA GLU A 16 -7.99 -3.21 -6.69
C GLU A 16 -7.59 -3.71 -5.29
N ILE A 17 -6.30 -3.67 -4.95
CA ILE A 17 -5.82 -4.00 -3.59
C ILE A 17 -6.40 -3.01 -2.58
N GLY A 18 -6.37 -1.70 -2.88
CA GLY A 18 -6.92 -0.66 -2.02
C GLY A 18 -8.42 -0.80 -1.77
N THR A 19 -9.19 -1.13 -2.81
CA THR A 19 -10.62 -1.41 -2.74
C THR A 19 -10.89 -2.63 -1.86
N ALA A 20 -10.18 -3.74 -2.07
CA ALA A 20 -10.34 -4.95 -1.26
C ALA A 20 -9.98 -4.72 0.21
N MET A 21 -8.92 -3.94 0.48
CA MET A 21 -8.56 -3.53 1.86
C MET A 21 -9.67 -2.68 2.48
N THR A 22 -10.19 -1.68 1.77
CA THR A 22 -11.26 -0.81 2.25
C THR A 22 -12.51 -1.61 2.62
N GLN A 23 -12.94 -2.51 1.73
CA GLN A 23 -14.07 -3.42 1.98
C GLN A 23 -13.85 -4.27 3.24
N ARG A 24 -12.65 -4.82 3.38
CA ARG A 24 -12.31 -5.67 4.52
C ARG A 24 -12.25 -4.88 5.83
N PHE A 25 -11.68 -3.67 5.83
CA PHE A 25 -11.63 -2.82 7.01
C PHE A 25 -13.02 -2.43 7.50
N LEU A 26 -13.92 -2.04 6.58
CA LEU A 26 -15.33 -1.76 6.90
C LEU A 26 -16.06 -2.99 7.46
N ALA A 27 -15.82 -4.17 6.88
CA ALA A 27 -16.38 -5.44 7.36
C ALA A 27 -15.86 -5.83 8.75
N GLU A 28 -14.62 -5.45 9.10
CA GLU A 28 -14.02 -5.64 10.43
C GLU A 28 -14.40 -4.53 11.43
N GLY A 29 -15.28 -3.61 11.06
CA GLY A 29 -15.87 -2.61 11.95
C GLY A 29 -15.13 -1.28 12.01
N ALA A 30 -14.15 -1.03 11.15
CA ALA A 30 -13.44 0.24 11.09
C ALA A 30 -14.30 1.37 10.50
N SER A 31 -13.93 2.61 10.88
CA SER A 31 -14.19 3.81 10.06
C SER A 31 -13.00 4.02 9.13
N VAL A 32 -13.25 4.37 7.86
CA VAL A 32 -12.20 4.41 6.85
C VAL A 32 -12.21 5.75 6.12
N CYS A 33 -11.03 6.41 6.07
CA CYS A 33 -10.78 7.56 5.21
C CYS A 33 -10.03 7.08 3.97
N ILE A 34 -10.68 7.09 2.79
CA ILE A 34 -10.08 6.68 1.53
C ILE A 34 -9.46 7.86 0.80
N ILE A 35 -8.23 7.65 0.30
CA ILE A 35 -7.47 8.65 -0.43
C ILE A 35 -7.25 8.17 -1.86
N GLY A 36 -7.53 9.05 -2.83
CA GLY A 36 -7.31 8.79 -4.25
C GLY A 36 -7.07 10.07 -5.04
N ARG A 37 -6.58 9.94 -6.28
CA ARG A 37 -6.29 11.06 -7.20
C ARG A 37 -7.36 11.28 -8.28
N SER A 38 -8.46 10.53 -8.25
CA SER A 38 -9.59 10.67 -9.18
C SER A 38 -10.87 10.84 -8.39
N ALA A 39 -11.52 11.99 -8.54
CA ALA A 39 -12.79 12.29 -7.88
C ALA A 39 -13.89 11.30 -8.32
N GLU A 40 -13.95 10.96 -9.61
CA GLU A 40 -14.91 10.00 -10.18
C GLU A 40 -14.77 8.63 -9.51
N LYS A 41 -13.55 8.04 -9.50
CA LYS A 41 -13.31 6.72 -8.89
C LYS A 41 -13.54 6.70 -7.38
N LEU A 42 -13.31 7.83 -6.69
CA LEU A 42 -13.63 7.94 -5.27
C LEU A 42 -15.15 7.96 -5.05
N ALA A 43 -15.90 8.67 -5.90
CA ALA A 43 -17.36 8.70 -5.84
C ALA A 43 -17.96 7.31 -6.10
N ASP A 44 -17.52 6.62 -7.16
CA ASP A 44 -17.94 5.26 -7.49
C ASP A 44 -17.64 4.27 -6.35
N LEU A 45 -16.47 4.38 -5.74
CA LEU A 45 -16.09 3.53 -4.61
C LEU A 45 -16.96 3.80 -3.38
N ASN A 46 -17.22 5.07 -3.06
CA ASN A 46 -18.10 5.46 -1.96
C ASN A 46 -19.52 4.89 -2.16
N GLU A 47 -20.08 5.03 -3.37
CA GLU A 47 -21.40 4.52 -3.72
C GLU A 47 -21.46 3.00 -3.61
N SER A 48 -20.47 2.31 -4.18
CA SER A 48 -20.41 0.84 -4.19
C SER A 48 -20.29 0.23 -2.79
N LEU A 49 -19.64 0.93 -1.85
CA LEU A 49 -19.42 0.44 -0.49
C LEU A 49 -20.58 0.75 0.46
N GLY A 50 -21.37 1.80 0.20
CA GLY A 50 -22.58 2.12 0.96
C GLY A 50 -22.39 2.21 2.49
N ALA A 51 -21.17 2.51 2.97
CA ALA A 51 -20.82 2.43 4.39
C ALA A 51 -21.30 3.60 5.25
N GLY A 52 -21.98 4.58 4.64
CA GLY A 52 -22.55 5.75 5.33
C GLY A 52 -21.48 6.52 6.11
N ALA A 53 -21.79 6.88 7.35
CA ALA A 53 -20.92 7.71 8.20
C ALA A 53 -19.56 7.06 8.58
N ARG A 54 -19.33 5.79 8.25
CA ARG A 54 -18.02 5.12 8.49
C ARG A 54 -17.05 5.21 7.34
N LEU A 55 -17.40 5.90 6.25
CA LEU A 55 -16.55 6.05 5.08
C LEU A 55 -16.47 7.52 4.69
N SER A 56 -15.27 8.07 4.63
CA SER A 56 -15.00 9.39 4.05
C SER A 56 -13.96 9.31 2.95
N SER A 57 -13.90 10.34 2.10
CA SER A 57 -12.95 10.36 0.99
C SER A 57 -12.27 11.72 0.84
N CYS A 58 -10.98 11.70 0.47
CA CYS A 58 -10.20 12.89 0.13
C CYS A 58 -9.55 12.72 -1.25
N LEU A 59 -9.70 13.76 -2.08
CA LEU A 59 -8.96 13.86 -3.34
C LEU A 59 -7.58 14.42 -3.04
N VAL A 60 -6.53 13.61 -3.24
CA VAL A 60 -5.15 13.98 -2.93
C VAL A 60 -4.21 13.47 -4.02
N ASP A 61 -3.35 14.36 -4.50
CA ASP A 61 -2.10 13.95 -5.14
C ASP A 61 -1.09 13.64 -4.04
N ALA A 62 -0.55 12.42 -4.03
CA ALA A 62 0.40 11.97 -3.02
C ALA A 62 1.74 12.75 -3.01
N LEU A 63 1.98 13.58 -4.03
CA LEU A 63 3.15 14.47 -4.13
C LEU A 63 2.87 15.91 -3.66
N ASP A 64 1.61 16.26 -3.44
CA ASP A 64 1.22 17.54 -2.84
C ASP A 64 1.23 17.40 -1.30
N GLU A 65 2.31 17.88 -0.69
CA GLU A 65 2.50 17.78 0.77
C GLU A 65 1.38 18.47 1.54
N ALA A 66 0.88 19.63 1.08
CA ALA A 66 -0.20 20.35 1.74
C ALA A 66 -1.52 19.57 1.69
N ALA A 67 -1.81 18.94 0.55
CA ALA A 67 -2.97 18.07 0.39
C ALA A 67 -2.86 16.80 1.25
N VAL A 68 -1.66 16.21 1.37
CA VAL A 68 -1.41 15.07 2.26
C VAL A 68 -1.66 15.46 3.72
N LEU A 69 -1.08 16.58 4.20
CA LEU A 69 -1.32 17.08 5.55
C LEU A 69 -2.82 17.31 5.81
N SER A 70 -3.49 18.03 4.92
CA SER A 70 -4.92 18.32 5.02
C SER A 70 -5.78 17.05 5.09
N SER A 71 -5.41 15.99 4.36
CA SER A 71 -6.14 14.71 4.40
C SER A 71 -6.01 14.00 5.74
N VAL A 72 -4.84 14.07 6.37
CA VAL A 72 -4.60 13.53 7.72
C VAL A 72 -5.40 14.32 8.76
N GLU A 73 -5.33 15.66 8.71
CA GLU A 73 -6.08 16.54 9.62
C GLU A 73 -7.59 16.32 9.49
N ARG A 74 -8.10 16.19 8.27
CA ARG A 74 -9.51 15.90 8.01
C ARG A 74 -9.93 14.56 8.59
N CYS A 75 -9.14 13.50 8.40
CA CYS A 75 -9.41 12.19 9.00
C CYS A 75 -9.49 12.27 10.53
N VAL A 76 -8.56 13.00 11.15
CA VAL A 76 -8.57 13.23 12.61
C VAL A 76 -9.81 14.02 13.04
N ALA A 77 -10.17 15.08 12.34
CA ALA A 77 -11.32 15.92 12.67
C ALA A 77 -12.66 15.17 12.53
N GLU A 78 -12.79 14.33 11.50
CA GLU A 78 -14.02 13.61 11.17
C GLU A 78 -14.27 12.41 12.10
N PHE A 79 -13.19 11.65 12.41
CA PHE A 79 -13.31 10.39 13.16
C PHE A 79 -12.68 10.43 14.57
N GLY A 80 -12.13 11.58 15.00
CA GLY A 80 -11.54 11.76 16.32
C GLY A 80 -10.12 11.22 16.48
N GLY A 81 -9.48 10.73 15.40
CA GLY A 81 -8.10 10.25 15.41
C GLY A 81 -7.79 9.28 14.28
N ILE A 82 -6.58 8.70 14.30
CA ILE A 82 -6.15 7.68 13.34
C ILE A 82 -5.48 6.54 14.12
N ASP A 83 -6.00 5.32 13.98
CA ASP A 83 -5.44 4.11 14.58
C ASP A 83 -4.52 3.37 13.62
N ALA A 84 -4.83 3.41 12.30
CA ALA A 84 -3.96 2.83 11.29
C ALA A 84 -3.86 3.70 10.03
N ILE A 85 -2.67 3.71 9.41
CA ILE A 85 -2.45 4.26 8.07
C ILE A 85 -1.93 3.15 7.17
N ILE A 86 -2.59 2.98 6.02
CA ILE A 86 -2.15 2.06 4.97
C ILE A 86 -1.66 2.88 3.77
N ALA A 87 -0.36 3.01 3.64
CA ALA A 87 0.29 3.68 2.51
C ALA A 87 0.37 2.71 1.33
N ASN A 88 -0.73 2.62 0.56
CA ASN A 88 -0.90 1.66 -0.53
C ASN A 88 -0.73 2.27 -1.93
N ALA A 89 -0.83 3.59 -2.09
CA ALA A 89 -0.62 4.25 -3.38
C ALA A 89 0.76 3.90 -3.97
N GLY A 90 0.78 3.60 -5.26
CA GLY A 90 2.01 3.27 -5.98
C GLY A 90 1.79 3.08 -7.47
N THR A 91 2.89 3.04 -8.21
CA THR A 91 2.93 2.77 -9.65
C THR A 91 4.05 1.77 -9.97
N GLU A 92 3.84 0.94 -10.99
CA GLU A 92 4.86 0.04 -11.53
C GLU A 92 5.90 0.78 -12.40
N GLY A 93 5.52 1.95 -12.94
CA GLY A 93 6.30 2.66 -13.95
C GLY A 93 6.30 1.91 -15.29
N LYS A 94 7.37 2.09 -16.06
CA LYS A 94 7.57 1.37 -17.33
C LYS A 94 8.29 0.04 -17.10
N VAL A 95 8.10 -0.90 -18.04
CA VAL A 95 8.83 -2.18 -18.11
C VAL A 95 9.82 -2.11 -19.25
N GLN A 96 11.11 -2.01 -18.96
CA GLN A 96 12.18 -1.91 -19.97
C GLN A 96 13.55 -2.26 -19.37
N PRO A 97 14.58 -2.54 -20.19
CA PRO A 97 15.95 -2.74 -19.72
C PRO A 97 16.44 -1.56 -18.87
N LEU A 98 17.29 -1.84 -17.88
CA LEU A 98 17.75 -0.85 -16.91
C LEU A 98 18.39 0.39 -17.54
N GLU A 99 19.18 0.20 -18.59
CA GLU A 99 19.89 1.27 -19.30
C GLU A 99 18.99 2.14 -20.20
N MET A 100 17.74 1.71 -20.42
CA MET A 100 16.79 2.43 -21.27
C MET A 100 15.92 3.44 -20.50
N TYR A 101 15.99 3.43 -19.17
CA TYR A 101 15.23 4.40 -18.37
C TYR A 101 15.80 5.81 -18.51
N SER A 102 14.94 6.80 -18.78
CA SER A 102 15.30 8.19 -18.59
C SER A 102 15.35 8.56 -17.09
N VAL A 103 16.06 9.64 -16.77
CA VAL A 103 16.12 10.16 -15.39
C VAL A 103 14.73 10.53 -14.88
N GLU A 104 13.89 11.06 -15.75
CA GLU A 104 12.51 11.48 -15.46
C GLU A 104 11.65 10.28 -15.09
N GLU A 105 11.67 9.21 -15.89
CA GLU A 105 10.91 7.97 -15.65
C GLU A 105 11.34 7.28 -14.35
N PHE A 106 12.65 7.25 -14.09
CA PHE A 106 13.19 6.72 -12.86
C PHE A 106 12.70 7.52 -11.64
N ASN A 107 12.84 8.85 -11.70
CA ASN A 107 12.44 9.74 -10.61
C ASN A 107 10.93 9.75 -10.38
N GLU A 108 10.09 9.71 -11.44
CA GLU A 108 8.64 9.65 -11.30
C GLU A 108 8.20 8.45 -10.46
N THR A 109 8.77 7.27 -10.71
CA THR A 109 8.46 6.06 -9.94
C THR A 109 8.90 6.21 -8.47
N LEU A 110 10.09 6.78 -8.22
CA LEU A 110 10.57 7.03 -6.85
C LEU A 110 9.71 8.06 -6.13
N LEU A 111 9.33 9.16 -6.79
CA LEU A 111 8.48 10.19 -6.20
C LEU A 111 7.16 9.60 -5.72
N VAL A 112 6.46 8.86 -6.58
CA VAL A 112 5.17 8.26 -6.19
C VAL A 112 5.35 7.21 -5.09
N ASN A 113 6.26 6.26 -5.26
CA ASN A 113 6.36 5.09 -4.39
C ASN A 113 7.12 5.34 -3.08
N VAL A 114 8.04 6.30 -3.04
CA VAL A 114 8.89 6.56 -1.88
C VAL A 114 8.50 7.87 -1.19
N THR A 115 8.53 8.99 -1.94
CA THR A 115 8.18 10.29 -1.37
C THR A 115 6.73 10.33 -0.89
N GLY A 116 5.78 9.77 -1.66
CA GLY A 116 4.39 9.66 -1.24
C GLY A 116 4.22 8.88 0.07
N VAL A 117 4.91 7.75 0.24
CA VAL A 117 4.89 6.99 1.51
C VAL A 117 5.52 7.79 2.65
N TRP A 118 6.65 8.46 2.39
CA TRP A 118 7.34 9.28 3.38
C TRP A 118 6.48 10.45 3.86
N LEU A 119 5.73 11.10 2.98
CA LEU A 119 4.83 12.19 3.36
C LEU A 119 3.73 11.71 4.33
N TYR A 120 3.15 10.52 4.10
CA TYR A 120 2.20 9.94 5.06
C TYR A 120 2.85 9.50 6.38
N LEU A 121 4.12 9.06 6.38
CA LEU A 121 4.88 8.88 7.62
C LEU A 121 5.08 10.23 8.34
N LYS A 122 5.54 11.25 7.62
CA LYS A 122 5.82 12.60 8.16
C LYS A 122 4.61 13.20 8.87
N HIS A 123 3.44 13.15 8.24
CA HIS A 123 2.23 13.81 8.74
C HIS A 123 1.30 12.89 9.55
N GLY A 124 1.37 11.59 9.36
CA GLY A 124 0.54 10.63 10.07
C GLY A 124 1.09 10.18 11.42
N LEU A 125 2.41 10.14 11.59
CA LEU A 125 3.02 9.73 12.86
C LEU A 125 2.75 10.72 14.03
N PRO A 126 2.79 12.06 13.84
CA PRO A 126 2.53 12.99 14.93
C PRO A 126 1.17 12.79 15.65
N PRO A 127 0.01 12.71 14.95
CA PRO A 127 -1.26 12.45 15.63
C PRO A 127 -1.31 11.06 16.31
N MET A 128 -0.64 10.04 15.78
CA MET A 128 -0.52 8.73 16.43
C MET A 128 0.33 8.83 17.71
N ARG A 129 1.45 9.57 17.68
CA ARG A 129 2.27 9.82 18.88
C ARG A 129 1.46 10.52 19.98
N ALA A 130 0.65 11.50 19.62
CA ALA A 130 -0.21 12.21 20.57
C ALA A 130 -1.24 11.27 21.25
N ARG A 131 -1.66 10.20 20.56
CA ARG A 131 -2.55 9.15 21.11
C ARG A 131 -1.79 8.07 21.89
N GLY A 132 -0.48 7.96 21.73
CA GLY A 132 0.34 6.89 22.33
C GLY A 132 0.09 5.50 21.72
N SER A 133 -0.49 5.42 20.54
CA SER A 133 -0.76 4.16 19.83
C SER A 133 -0.97 4.38 18.34
N GLY A 134 -0.63 3.39 17.53
CA GLY A 134 -0.88 3.42 16.09
C GLY A 134 -0.25 2.26 15.32
N SER A 135 -0.73 2.03 14.11
CA SER A 135 -0.14 1.09 13.15
C SER A 135 0.05 1.74 11.79
N PHE A 136 1.28 1.85 11.33
CA PHE A 136 1.58 2.27 9.96
C PHE A 136 1.97 1.05 9.12
N VAL A 137 1.28 0.83 8.01
CA VAL A 137 1.55 -0.27 7.08
C VAL A 137 1.87 0.31 5.72
N ALA A 138 3.13 0.22 5.28
CA ALA A 138 3.52 0.57 3.93
C ALA A 138 3.36 -0.64 3.00
N VAL A 139 2.64 -0.47 1.88
CA VAL A 139 2.57 -1.53 0.87
C VAL A 139 3.83 -1.50 0.02
N SER A 140 4.73 -2.43 0.35
CA SER A 140 5.95 -2.74 -0.40
C SER A 140 5.64 -3.71 -1.55
N SER A 141 6.49 -4.68 -1.78
CA SER A 141 6.36 -5.74 -2.80
C SER A 141 7.40 -6.83 -2.53
N GLY A 142 7.22 -8.02 -3.09
CA GLY A 142 8.31 -8.99 -3.26
C GLY A 142 9.53 -8.36 -3.93
N ALA A 143 9.32 -7.46 -4.90
CA ALA A 143 10.39 -6.68 -5.54
C ALA A 143 11.14 -5.70 -4.61
N GLY A 144 10.71 -5.56 -3.35
CA GLY A 144 11.44 -4.85 -2.31
C GLY A 144 12.46 -5.71 -1.56
N THR A 145 12.54 -7.00 -1.86
CA THR A 145 13.48 -7.96 -1.22
C THR A 145 14.36 -8.69 -2.23
N VAL A 146 13.92 -8.76 -3.50
CA VAL A 146 14.68 -9.36 -4.60
C VAL A 146 14.71 -8.43 -5.80
N GLY A 147 15.64 -8.65 -6.75
CA GLY A 147 15.68 -7.95 -8.03
C GLY A 147 14.53 -8.42 -8.94
N PHE A 148 14.06 -7.51 -9.80
CA PHE A 148 13.02 -7.82 -10.78
C PHE A 148 13.44 -7.28 -12.16
N PRO A 149 13.83 -8.13 -13.11
CA PRO A 149 14.24 -7.69 -14.45
C PRO A 149 13.17 -6.83 -15.12
N GLY A 150 13.58 -5.75 -15.77
CA GLY A 150 12.67 -4.83 -16.46
C GLY A 150 11.92 -3.84 -15.56
N LEU A 151 12.07 -3.90 -14.23
CA LEU A 151 11.37 -3.04 -13.28
C LEU A 151 12.35 -2.33 -12.32
N CYS A 152 13.46 -1.82 -12.84
CA CYS A 152 14.53 -1.24 -12.01
C CYS A 152 14.04 -0.12 -11.07
N PRO A 153 13.34 0.95 -11.50
CA PRO A 153 12.89 1.99 -10.59
C PRO A 153 11.88 1.47 -9.56
N TYR A 154 11.01 0.55 -9.97
CA TYR A 154 10.03 -0.08 -9.07
C TYR A 154 10.71 -0.87 -7.97
N ALA A 155 11.63 -1.78 -8.32
CA ALA A 155 12.37 -2.57 -7.34
C ALA A 155 13.17 -1.67 -6.39
N ALA A 156 13.89 -0.67 -6.92
CA ALA A 156 14.61 0.31 -6.11
C ALA A 156 13.67 1.05 -5.14
N SER A 157 12.49 1.49 -5.61
CA SER A 157 11.50 2.17 -4.78
C SER A 157 10.98 1.29 -3.64
N LYS A 158 10.72 -0.01 -3.89
CA LYS A 158 10.20 -0.92 -2.87
C LYS A 158 11.26 -1.33 -1.84
N HIS A 159 12.54 -1.42 -2.23
CA HIS A 159 13.65 -1.52 -1.28
C HIS A 159 13.77 -0.27 -0.40
N ALA A 160 13.62 0.93 -0.98
CA ALA A 160 13.63 2.18 -0.22
C ALA A 160 12.47 2.26 0.78
N VAL A 161 11.26 1.82 0.41
CA VAL A 161 10.10 1.73 1.34
C VAL A 161 10.42 0.83 2.53
N ASN A 162 11.08 -0.32 2.33
CA ASN A 162 11.48 -1.20 3.42
C ASN A 162 12.53 -0.51 4.34
N GLY A 163 13.38 0.36 3.80
CA GLY A 163 14.29 1.21 4.56
C GLY A 163 13.56 2.23 5.43
N LEU A 164 12.58 2.95 4.84
CA LEU A 164 11.73 3.90 5.57
C LEU A 164 10.99 3.22 6.74
N VAL A 165 10.41 2.04 6.50
CA VAL A 165 9.69 1.26 7.52
C VAL A 165 10.59 0.93 8.70
N ARG A 166 11.80 0.44 8.47
CA ARG A 166 12.76 0.10 9.54
C ARG A 166 13.17 1.31 10.35
N THR A 167 13.48 2.42 9.69
CA THR A 167 13.84 3.68 10.37
C THR A 167 12.68 4.21 11.20
N ALA A 168 11.49 4.32 10.59
CA ALA A 168 10.31 4.83 11.28
C ALA A 168 9.88 3.93 12.45
N CYS A 169 10.06 2.61 12.35
CA CYS A 169 9.84 1.67 13.45
C CYS A 169 10.72 2.01 14.66
N LEU A 170 12.03 2.16 14.46
CA LEU A 170 12.99 2.44 15.54
C LEU A 170 12.70 3.79 16.23
N GLU A 171 12.31 4.79 15.46
CA GLU A 171 12.00 6.14 15.96
C GLU A 171 10.66 6.23 16.72
N ASN A 172 9.74 5.29 16.49
CA ASN A 172 8.36 5.41 16.95
C ASN A 172 7.89 4.30 17.91
N ALA A 173 8.66 3.22 18.09
CA ALA A 173 8.30 2.11 18.97
C ALA A 173 8.05 2.57 20.43
N GLY A 174 8.86 3.50 20.93
CA GLY A 174 8.72 4.05 22.29
C GLY A 174 7.42 4.85 22.51
N PHE A 175 6.72 5.23 21.45
CA PHE A 175 5.42 5.90 21.50
C PHE A 175 4.23 4.93 21.30
N GLY A 176 4.47 3.62 21.36
CA GLY A 176 3.42 2.62 21.14
C GLY A 176 2.98 2.48 19.66
N ILE A 177 3.80 2.96 18.71
CA ILE A 177 3.49 2.92 17.28
C ILE A 177 4.26 1.78 16.61
N ARG A 178 3.55 0.97 15.84
CA ARG A 178 4.13 -0.09 15.00
C ARG A 178 4.21 0.39 13.55
N VAL A 179 5.32 0.13 12.89
CA VAL A 179 5.53 0.46 11.48
C VAL A 179 6.03 -0.79 10.75
N ASN A 180 5.26 -1.29 9.78
CA ASN A 180 5.54 -2.52 9.07
C ASN A 180 5.38 -2.35 7.56
N ALA A 181 6.03 -3.21 6.78
CA ALA A 181 5.81 -3.36 5.35
C ALA A 181 4.94 -4.61 5.07
N LEU A 182 3.91 -4.44 4.26
CA LEU A 182 3.18 -5.52 3.62
C LEU A 182 3.73 -5.68 2.21
N ALA A 183 4.19 -6.86 1.86
CA ALA A 183 4.90 -7.14 0.61
C ALA A 183 4.17 -8.20 -0.23
N PRO A 184 3.23 -7.78 -1.10
CA PRO A 184 2.57 -8.69 -2.03
C PRO A 184 3.56 -9.26 -3.05
N GLY A 185 3.35 -10.52 -3.43
CA GLY A 185 3.88 -11.10 -4.65
C GLY A 185 2.98 -10.79 -5.86
N PRO A 186 3.17 -11.49 -6.99
CA PRO A 186 2.30 -11.35 -8.15
C PRO A 186 0.84 -11.62 -7.76
N THR A 187 0.02 -10.56 -7.86
CA THR A 187 -1.40 -10.54 -7.44
C THR A 187 -2.26 -10.22 -8.64
N ASP A 188 -3.41 -10.88 -8.77
CA ASP A 188 -4.32 -10.72 -9.91
C ASP A 188 -4.94 -9.32 -9.89
N THR A 189 -4.34 -8.40 -10.65
CA THR A 189 -4.64 -6.97 -10.69
C THR A 189 -4.30 -6.38 -12.04
N ARG A 190 -4.94 -5.24 -12.36
CA ARG A 190 -4.62 -4.45 -13.56
C ARG A 190 -3.14 -4.02 -13.61
N MET A 191 -2.50 -3.77 -12.46
CA MET A 191 -1.06 -3.47 -12.43
C MET A 191 -0.24 -4.65 -13.01
N MET A 192 -0.54 -5.88 -12.64
CA MET A 192 0.14 -7.06 -13.21
C MET A 192 -0.24 -7.32 -14.66
N GLU A 193 -1.47 -6.97 -15.08
CA GLU A 193 -1.86 -6.99 -16.50
C GLU A 193 -1.07 -5.96 -17.31
N SER A 194 -0.89 -4.74 -16.77
CA SER A 194 -0.06 -3.69 -17.36
C SER A 194 1.40 -4.14 -17.50
N VAL A 195 1.97 -4.73 -16.45
CA VAL A 195 3.34 -5.28 -16.51
C VAL A 195 3.45 -6.37 -17.58
N GLY A 196 2.50 -7.28 -17.65
CA GLY A 196 2.47 -8.35 -18.67
C GLY A 196 2.38 -7.82 -20.08
N SER A 197 1.49 -6.86 -20.32
CA SER A 197 1.30 -6.23 -21.64
C SER A 197 2.52 -5.41 -22.08
N GLN A 198 3.24 -4.79 -21.16
CA GLN A 198 4.48 -4.07 -21.45
C GLN A 198 5.66 -5.02 -21.68
N ALA A 199 5.75 -6.12 -20.93
CA ALA A 199 6.83 -7.09 -21.05
C ALA A 199 6.71 -7.99 -22.29
N ASN A 200 5.50 -8.33 -22.68
CA ASN A 200 5.20 -9.14 -23.88
C ASN A 200 3.85 -8.71 -24.46
N SER A 201 3.89 -7.72 -25.35
CA SER A 201 2.68 -7.16 -25.97
C SER A 201 2.00 -8.12 -26.95
N GLU A 202 2.74 -9.09 -27.51
CA GLU A 202 2.20 -10.08 -28.46
C GLU A 202 1.46 -11.22 -27.74
N ASP A 203 1.95 -11.63 -26.56
CA ASP A 203 1.34 -12.70 -25.76
C ASP A 203 1.47 -12.41 -24.25
N PRO A 204 0.62 -11.53 -23.68
CA PRO A 204 0.59 -11.26 -22.24
C PRO A 204 0.24 -12.51 -21.40
N ALA A 205 -0.48 -13.48 -21.98
CA ALA A 205 -0.82 -14.72 -21.29
C ALA A 205 0.41 -15.61 -21.09
N ALA A 206 1.32 -15.67 -22.06
CA ALA A 206 2.59 -16.38 -21.90
C ALA A 206 3.43 -15.76 -20.78
N PHE A 207 3.47 -14.42 -20.68
CA PHE A 207 4.12 -13.73 -19.55
C PHE A 207 3.50 -14.15 -18.21
N LYS A 208 2.16 -14.10 -18.09
CA LYS A 208 1.44 -14.52 -16.86
C LYS A 208 1.79 -15.96 -16.47
N ASN A 209 1.79 -16.89 -17.43
CA ASN A 209 2.14 -18.29 -17.19
C ASN A 209 3.60 -18.47 -16.77
N ALA A 210 4.53 -17.73 -17.39
CA ALA A 210 5.94 -17.74 -17.01
C ALA A 210 6.12 -17.26 -15.56
N VAL A 211 5.46 -16.18 -15.15
CA VAL A 211 5.49 -15.71 -13.76
C VAL A 211 4.87 -16.74 -12.81
N ILE A 212 3.72 -17.34 -13.16
CA ILE A 212 3.08 -18.40 -12.35
C ILE A 212 4.04 -19.56 -12.11
N SER A 213 4.82 -19.96 -13.13
CA SER A 213 5.76 -21.07 -13.00
C SER A 213 6.88 -20.82 -11.98
N THR A 214 7.18 -19.56 -11.67
CA THR A 214 8.16 -19.18 -10.65
C THR A 214 7.59 -19.11 -9.24
N ILE A 215 6.25 -19.14 -9.09
CA ILE A 215 5.59 -19.08 -7.79
C ILE A 215 5.39 -20.52 -7.28
N PRO A 216 5.93 -20.91 -6.10
CA PRO A 216 5.72 -22.26 -5.55
C PRO A 216 4.26 -22.68 -5.43
N MET A 217 3.35 -21.74 -5.08
CA MET A 217 1.90 -22.02 -5.02
C MET A 217 1.21 -22.05 -6.39
N GLN A 218 1.94 -21.90 -7.50
CA GLN A 218 1.50 -22.06 -8.90
C GLN A 218 0.25 -21.23 -9.28
N ARG A 219 0.11 -20.05 -8.70
CA ARG A 219 -0.96 -19.09 -9.01
C ARG A 219 -0.60 -17.67 -8.57
N TYR A 220 -1.27 -16.68 -9.15
CA TYR A 220 -1.30 -15.34 -8.59
C TYR A 220 -2.08 -15.32 -7.27
N GLY A 221 -1.69 -14.41 -6.38
CA GLY A 221 -2.45 -14.06 -5.19
C GLY A 221 -3.76 -13.36 -5.56
N LYS A 222 -4.76 -13.46 -4.68
CA LYS A 222 -6.00 -12.70 -4.78
C LYS A 222 -5.90 -11.43 -3.92
N VAL A 223 -6.53 -10.34 -4.34
CA VAL A 223 -6.53 -9.07 -3.59
C VAL A 223 -7.08 -9.23 -2.17
N ASP A 224 -8.04 -10.14 -1.95
CA ASP A 224 -8.56 -10.43 -0.60
C ASP A 224 -7.51 -11.09 0.31
N GLU A 225 -6.59 -11.90 -0.22
CA GLU A 225 -5.51 -12.50 0.58
C GLU A 225 -4.55 -11.41 1.10
N ILE A 226 -4.28 -10.39 0.27
CA ILE A 226 -3.49 -9.22 0.66
C ILE A 226 -4.24 -8.39 1.72
N ALA A 227 -5.53 -8.15 1.50
CA ALA A 227 -6.38 -7.38 2.42
C ALA A 227 -6.46 -8.03 3.82
N ARG A 228 -6.49 -9.36 3.91
CA ARG A 228 -6.46 -10.08 5.21
C ARG A 228 -5.18 -9.83 6.00
N LEU A 229 -4.03 -9.81 5.33
CA LEU A 229 -2.76 -9.49 5.98
C LEU A 229 -2.71 -8.02 6.41
N ALA A 230 -3.29 -7.10 5.62
CA ALA A 230 -3.42 -5.69 6.00
C ALA A 230 -4.27 -5.53 7.27
N VAL A 231 -5.40 -6.24 7.40
CA VAL A 231 -6.22 -6.26 8.63
C VAL A 231 -5.41 -6.75 9.83
N PHE A 232 -4.65 -7.83 9.67
CA PHE A 232 -3.79 -8.35 10.74
C PHE A 232 -2.78 -7.29 11.20
N LEU A 233 -2.05 -6.68 10.26
CA LEU A 233 -1.04 -5.67 10.58
C LEU A 233 -1.63 -4.38 11.16
N ALA A 234 -2.84 -4.00 10.75
CA ALA A 234 -3.56 -2.84 11.28
C ALA A 234 -4.16 -3.07 12.67
N SER A 235 -4.42 -4.34 13.04
CA SER A 235 -5.09 -4.71 14.29
C SER A 235 -4.13 -4.98 15.44
N ASP A 236 -4.69 -5.13 16.65
CA ASP A 236 -3.94 -5.46 17.87
C ASP A 236 -3.42 -6.92 17.85
N ASP A 237 -3.89 -7.78 16.93
CA ASP A 237 -3.37 -9.14 16.72
C ASP A 237 -1.88 -9.14 16.35
N SER A 238 -1.37 -8.05 15.79
CA SER A 238 0.03 -7.84 15.43
C SER A 238 0.80 -6.97 16.44
N SER A 239 0.40 -6.96 17.71
CA SER A 239 0.94 -6.07 18.75
C SER A 239 2.44 -6.18 18.98
N PHE A 240 3.06 -7.32 18.65
CA PHE A 240 4.52 -7.52 18.74
C PHE A 240 5.22 -7.54 17.37
N CYS A 241 4.50 -7.17 16.30
CA CYS A 241 5.02 -7.08 14.93
C CYS A 241 5.45 -5.65 14.64
N ASN A 242 6.76 -5.38 14.57
CA ASN A 242 7.27 -4.03 14.33
C ASN A 242 8.58 -4.06 13.52
N GLY A 243 8.69 -3.23 12.48
CA GLY A 243 9.85 -3.15 11.57
C GLY A 243 9.96 -4.30 10.55
N GLY A 244 8.99 -5.20 10.51
CA GLY A 244 8.98 -6.38 9.65
C GLY A 244 8.56 -6.09 8.20
N VAL A 245 9.02 -6.96 7.29
CA VAL A 245 8.53 -7.06 5.92
C VAL A 245 7.74 -8.37 5.82
N TYR A 246 6.43 -8.26 5.72
CA TYR A 246 5.50 -9.40 5.75
C TYR A 246 5.10 -9.78 4.33
N MET A 247 5.62 -10.92 3.89
CA MET A 247 5.39 -11.44 2.55
C MET A 247 4.00 -12.06 2.41
N ALA A 248 3.32 -11.78 1.30
CA ALA A 248 2.12 -12.47 0.85
C ALA A 248 2.28 -12.79 -0.65
N ASP A 249 3.14 -13.76 -0.98
CA ASP A 249 3.70 -13.96 -2.31
C ASP A 249 3.66 -15.41 -2.82
N GLY A 250 3.03 -16.32 -2.08
CA GLY A 250 2.96 -17.73 -2.47
C GLY A 250 4.32 -18.44 -2.49
N GLY A 251 5.32 -17.90 -1.78
CA GLY A 251 6.68 -18.43 -1.73
C GLY A 251 7.61 -17.89 -2.83
N PHE A 252 7.16 -16.91 -3.62
CA PHE A 252 7.91 -16.34 -4.76
C PHE A 252 9.33 -15.86 -4.39
N THR A 253 9.49 -15.27 -3.20
CA THR A 253 10.78 -14.73 -2.73
C THR A 253 11.52 -15.64 -1.75
N ALA A 254 11.02 -16.84 -1.50
CA ALA A 254 11.64 -17.80 -0.57
C ALA A 254 12.75 -18.65 -1.23
N ALA A 255 12.90 -18.57 -2.55
CA ALA A 255 13.89 -19.31 -3.35
C ALA A 255 15.17 -18.50 -3.57
#